data_cbf1f93d9c9bda04ec0c4628a98350d2
#
_entry.id   cbf1f93d9c9bda04ec0c4628a98350d2
#
_cell.length_a   1.000
_cell.length_b   1.000
_cell.length_c   1.000
_cell.angle_alpha   90.00
_cell.angle_beta   90.00
_cell.angle_gamma   90.00
#
_symmetry.space_group_name_H-M   'P 1'
#
loop_
_entity.id
_entity.type
_entity.pdbx_description
1 polymer ?
#
loop_
_entity_poly.entity_id
_entity_poly.type
_entity_poly.pdbx_seq_one_letter_code
_entity_poly.pdbx_strand_id
1 'polypeptide(L)'
;MAVKVARGQVTIIDQNDAVSLQAFIGSSQPLTQVYNRDNNAYAPSWAASPYLVLTPSLFVSGQAATDQITSVGNAATLTAGVKSGSAKWYKNGTAIVSGQDSCTIGAASAKYALTVKANHMTVSAPQVRYTFEAVYIDANGLEIPFRAEIQFTQHLNAGAMIAAVAYAPDGIVFKNDEVATLRAHCDLWRGASIDTTNVTYAWGIKDSAVFAGTTLTAAAAAGATTITVASVMNMEAGGRITIGSAQYTISAVNASTTVSYTHL
;
A
#
# COMPACT_ATOMS: atom_id res chain seq x y z
N MET A 1 35.85 61.79 25.23
CA MET A 1 35.95 60.33 25.22
C MET A 1 35.04 59.77 24.12
N ALA A 2 35.61 59.05 23.16
CA ALA A 2 34.79 58.41 22.11
C ALA A 2 34.23 57.12 22.63
N VAL A 3 32.92 57.00 22.61
CA VAL A 3 32.21 55.76 22.97
C VAL A 3 32.37 54.77 21.83
N LYS A 4 33.07 53.66 22.05
CA LYS A 4 33.18 52.56 21.11
C LYS A 4 31.93 51.70 21.23
N VAL A 5 31.10 51.64 20.19
CA VAL A 5 29.93 50.77 20.11
C VAL A 5 30.30 49.54 19.30
N ALA A 6 30.29 48.37 19.91
CA ALA A 6 30.40 47.10 19.21
C ALA A 6 28.98 46.65 18.79
N ARG A 7 28.78 46.29 17.53
CA ARG A 7 27.56 45.72 16.99
C ARG A 7 27.82 44.27 16.61
N GLY A 8 27.02 43.37 17.09
CA GLY A 8 27.00 41.98 16.68
C GLY A 8 25.68 41.68 15.93
N GLN A 9 25.78 40.89 14.88
CA GLN A 9 24.62 40.39 14.15
C GLN A 9 24.55 38.86 14.34
N VAL A 10 23.39 38.36 14.71
CA VAL A 10 23.09 36.92 14.74
C VAL A 10 22.03 36.65 13.71
N THR A 11 22.31 35.73 12.80
CA THR A 11 21.32 35.23 11.87
C THR A 11 20.75 33.94 12.45
N ILE A 12 19.46 33.92 12.76
CA ILE A 12 18.75 32.73 13.17
C ILE A 12 18.12 32.14 11.89
N ILE A 13 18.56 30.96 11.52
CA ILE A 13 17.97 30.19 10.41
C ILE A 13 17.05 29.16 11.05
N ASP A 14 15.76 29.31 10.83
CA ASP A 14 14.78 28.28 11.15
C ASP A 14 14.86 27.23 10.01
N GLN A 15 15.43 26.09 10.31
CA GLN A 15 15.52 24.98 9.38
C GLN A 15 14.25 24.15 9.58
N ASN A 16 13.24 24.45 8.78
CA ASN A 16 11.99 23.70 8.81
C ASN A 16 12.24 22.28 8.27
N ASP A 17 12.13 21.28 9.12
CA ASP A 17 12.27 19.88 8.72
C ASP A 17 11.13 19.52 7.77
N ALA A 18 11.46 19.31 6.49
CA ALA A 18 10.49 18.89 5.51
C ALA A 18 9.89 17.54 5.89
N VAL A 19 8.57 17.47 5.93
CA VAL A 19 7.87 16.20 6.18
C VAL A 19 8.18 15.20 5.07
N SER A 20 8.41 13.95 5.42
CA SER A 20 8.57 12.87 4.45
C SER A 20 7.20 12.39 3.99
N LEU A 21 7.03 12.24 2.68
CA LEU A 21 5.79 11.77 2.05
C LEU A 21 5.99 10.37 1.48
N GLN A 22 5.02 9.49 1.74
CA GLN A 22 4.93 8.16 1.13
C GLN A 22 3.60 8.06 0.39
N ALA A 23 3.67 7.86 -0.93
CA ALA A 23 2.50 7.74 -1.79
C ALA A 23 2.48 6.40 -2.50
N PHE A 24 1.29 5.80 -2.60
CA PHE A 24 1.05 4.51 -3.24
C PHE A 24 -0.18 4.58 -4.12
N ILE A 25 -0.30 3.61 -5.03
CA ILE A 25 -1.51 3.37 -5.82
C ILE A 25 -1.96 1.94 -5.57
N GLY A 26 -3.14 1.78 -4.98
CA GLY A 26 -3.83 0.49 -4.88
C GLY A 26 -4.55 0.16 -6.19
N SER A 27 -4.63 -1.12 -6.52
CA SER A 27 -5.33 -1.61 -7.70
C SER A 27 -6.46 -2.55 -7.31
N SER A 28 -7.65 -2.36 -7.89
CA SER A 28 -8.78 -3.28 -7.72
C SER A 28 -8.67 -4.55 -8.55
N GLN A 29 -7.73 -4.60 -9.49
CA GLN A 29 -7.49 -5.72 -10.39
C GLN A 29 -6.03 -6.19 -10.31
N PRO A 30 -5.73 -7.43 -10.70
CA PRO A 30 -4.36 -7.92 -10.82
C PRO A 30 -3.49 -7.01 -11.69
N LEU A 31 -2.20 -6.93 -11.36
CA LEU A 31 -1.20 -6.19 -12.16
C LEU A 31 -0.89 -6.87 -13.50
N THR A 32 -1.42 -8.06 -13.68
CA THR A 32 -1.25 -8.83 -14.91
C THR A 32 -2.61 -9.04 -15.57
N GLN A 33 -2.68 -8.75 -16.86
CA GLN A 33 -3.83 -9.03 -17.71
C GLN A 33 -3.43 -10.10 -18.71
N VAL A 34 -4.26 -11.12 -18.90
CA VAL A 34 -4.03 -12.15 -19.91
C VAL A 34 -4.88 -11.86 -21.14
N TYR A 35 -4.26 -11.83 -22.29
CA TYR A 35 -4.94 -11.72 -23.58
C TYR A 35 -4.95 -13.07 -24.28
N ASN A 36 -6.13 -13.59 -24.56
CA ASN A 36 -6.31 -14.80 -25.33
C ASN A 36 -6.52 -14.45 -26.82
N ARG A 37 -5.56 -14.83 -27.63
CA ARG A 37 -5.58 -14.57 -29.07
C ARG A 37 -6.69 -15.33 -29.80
N ASP A 38 -7.07 -16.52 -29.31
CA ASP A 38 -8.01 -17.41 -30.02
C ASP A 38 -9.45 -16.88 -30.00
N ASN A 39 -9.83 -16.20 -28.93
CA ASN A 39 -11.16 -15.63 -28.76
C ASN A 39 -11.17 -14.10 -28.60
N ASN A 40 -10.02 -13.48 -28.76
CA ASN A 40 -9.83 -12.02 -28.65
C ASN A 40 -10.29 -11.46 -27.28
N ALA A 41 -10.14 -12.24 -26.22
CA ALA A 41 -10.62 -11.91 -24.88
C ALA A 41 -9.50 -11.49 -23.95
N TYR A 42 -9.80 -10.53 -23.06
CA TYR A 42 -8.94 -10.09 -21.97
C TYR A 42 -9.43 -10.65 -20.64
N ALA A 43 -8.50 -11.04 -19.79
CA ALA A 43 -8.81 -11.56 -18.47
C ALA A 43 -7.81 -11.04 -17.42
N PRO A 44 -8.25 -10.25 -16.40
CA PRO A 44 -9.57 -9.63 -16.33
C PRO A 44 -9.78 -8.60 -17.45
N SER A 45 -11.01 -8.44 -17.93
CA SER A 45 -11.33 -7.38 -18.88
C SER A 45 -11.64 -6.09 -18.13
N TRP A 46 -10.86 -5.04 -18.36
CA TRP A 46 -11.14 -3.72 -17.77
C TRP A 46 -12.26 -2.98 -18.47
N ALA A 47 -12.66 -3.45 -19.66
CA ALA A 47 -13.78 -2.88 -20.44
C ALA A 47 -15.16 -3.32 -19.93
N ALA A 48 -15.20 -4.26 -18.99
CA ALA A 48 -16.43 -4.76 -18.36
C ALA A 48 -16.35 -4.61 -16.83
N SER A 49 -17.51 -4.54 -16.17
CA SER A 49 -17.58 -4.54 -14.69
C SER A 49 -17.18 -5.90 -14.12
N PRO A 50 -16.35 -5.94 -13.06
CA PRO A 50 -15.76 -4.80 -12.36
C PRO A 50 -14.59 -4.17 -13.13
N TYR A 51 -14.67 -2.84 -13.31
CA TYR A 51 -13.62 -2.07 -13.99
C TYR A 51 -12.33 -2.03 -13.17
N LEU A 52 -11.20 -1.69 -13.82
CA LEU A 52 -9.98 -1.36 -13.09
C LEU A 52 -10.17 -0.02 -12.36
N VAL A 53 -9.97 -0.03 -11.05
CA VAL A 53 -9.95 1.18 -10.22
C VAL A 53 -8.58 1.29 -9.55
N LEU A 54 -7.93 2.43 -9.77
CA LEU A 54 -6.65 2.78 -9.17
C LEU A 54 -6.89 3.84 -8.10
N THR A 55 -6.50 3.54 -6.87
CA THR A 55 -6.75 4.42 -5.72
C THR A 55 -5.43 4.88 -5.12
N PRO A 56 -5.06 6.16 -5.21
CA PRO A 56 -3.89 6.69 -4.55
C PRO A 56 -4.12 6.80 -3.04
N SER A 57 -3.02 6.67 -2.28
CA SER A 57 -2.96 6.89 -0.85
C SER A 57 -1.70 7.69 -0.51
N LEU A 58 -1.79 8.56 0.49
CA LEU A 58 -0.69 9.42 0.93
C LEU A 58 -0.54 9.34 2.44
N PHE A 59 0.66 9.02 2.89
CA PHE A 59 1.06 9.03 4.30
C PHE A 59 2.15 10.05 4.54
N VAL A 60 2.06 10.74 5.67
CA VAL A 60 2.95 11.86 6.03
C VAL A 60 3.66 11.50 7.33
N SER A 61 5.00 11.63 7.34
CA SER A 61 5.79 11.38 8.55
C SER A 61 5.40 12.34 9.69
N GLY A 62 5.43 11.85 10.92
CA GLY A 62 5.09 12.65 12.10
C GLY A 62 3.60 12.96 12.28
N GLN A 63 2.73 12.50 11.37
CA GLN A 63 1.28 12.57 11.55
C GLN A 63 0.72 11.18 11.89
N ALA A 64 -0.53 11.16 12.38
CA ALA A 64 -1.24 9.90 12.61
C ALA A 64 -1.24 9.05 11.34
N ALA A 65 -1.22 7.72 11.49
CA ALA A 65 -1.17 6.74 10.42
C ALA A 65 -2.41 6.75 9.49
N THR A 66 -2.96 7.92 9.23
CA THR A 66 -4.17 8.13 8.44
C THR A 66 -3.81 8.55 7.03
N ASP A 67 -4.48 7.97 6.05
CA ASP A 67 -4.34 8.34 4.65
C ASP A 67 -4.78 9.80 4.43
N GLN A 68 -3.83 10.65 4.06
CA GLN A 68 -4.02 12.09 3.89
C GLN A 68 -4.52 12.47 2.49
N ILE A 69 -4.73 11.51 1.60
CA ILE A 69 -5.10 11.77 0.19
C ILE A 69 -6.42 12.53 0.04
N THR A 70 -7.34 12.39 1.00
CA THR A 70 -8.64 13.08 1.00
C THR A 70 -8.61 14.43 1.71
N SER A 71 -7.55 14.73 2.45
CA SER A 71 -7.38 16.00 3.16
C SER A 71 -7.08 17.10 2.14
N VAL A 72 -7.83 18.18 2.16
CA VAL A 72 -7.63 19.32 1.26
C VAL A 72 -6.74 20.36 1.92
N GLY A 73 -5.60 20.63 1.34
CA GLY A 73 -4.62 21.58 1.82
C GLY A 73 -4.84 22.99 1.29
N ASN A 74 -4.48 23.99 2.11
CA ASN A 74 -4.51 25.40 1.74
C ASN A 74 -3.34 26.15 2.41
N ALA A 75 -2.41 26.64 1.58
CA ALA A 75 -1.24 27.36 2.05
C ALA A 75 -1.58 28.70 2.75
N ALA A 76 -2.62 29.39 2.29
CA ALA A 76 -3.01 30.68 2.86
C ALA A 76 -3.60 30.55 4.28
N THR A 77 -4.24 29.43 4.59
CA THR A 77 -4.82 29.13 5.90
C THR A 77 -3.97 28.16 6.71
N LEU A 78 -2.78 27.79 6.22
CA LEU A 78 -1.87 26.81 6.82
C LEU A 78 -2.58 25.47 7.16
N THR A 79 -3.48 25.05 6.26
CA THR A 79 -4.20 23.79 6.39
C THR A 79 -3.47 22.71 5.62
N ALA A 80 -3.03 21.68 6.33
CA ALA A 80 -2.31 20.55 5.73
C ALA A 80 -3.24 19.65 4.89
N GLY A 81 -2.73 19.19 3.74
CA GLY A 81 -3.48 18.32 2.84
C GLY A 81 -3.05 18.45 1.38
N VAL A 82 -3.75 17.76 0.50
CA VAL A 82 -3.51 17.83 -0.95
C VAL A 82 -4.02 19.16 -1.49
N LYS A 83 -3.17 19.88 -2.21
CA LYS A 83 -3.51 21.17 -2.85
C LYS A 83 -4.64 20.97 -3.85
N SER A 84 -5.69 21.78 -3.73
CA SER A 84 -6.82 21.75 -4.66
C SER A 84 -6.35 21.94 -6.10
N GLY A 85 -6.85 21.11 -7.03
CA GLY A 85 -6.52 21.18 -8.45
C GLY A 85 -5.11 20.69 -8.83
N SER A 86 -4.30 20.22 -7.88
CA SER A 86 -2.95 19.71 -8.17
C SER A 86 -2.95 18.26 -8.62
N ALA A 87 -3.97 17.47 -8.25
CA ALA A 87 -4.05 16.04 -8.53
C ALA A 87 -4.19 15.78 -10.04
N LYS A 88 -3.29 14.98 -10.59
CA LYS A 88 -3.25 14.61 -12.01
C LYS A 88 -2.90 13.15 -12.17
N TRP A 89 -3.49 12.53 -13.18
CA TRP A 89 -3.17 11.19 -13.62
C TRP A 89 -2.51 11.20 -14.99
N TYR A 90 -1.59 10.27 -15.19
CA TYR A 90 -0.92 10.07 -16.47
C TYR A 90 -0.96 8.60 -16.87
N LYS A 91 -1.11 8.34 -18.17
CA LYS A 91 -0.95 7.03 -18.81
C LYS A 91 0.28 7.07 -19.69
N ASN A 92 1.30 6.28 -19.39
CA ASN A 92 2.58 6.26 -20.12
C ASN A 92 3.19 7.66 -20.34
N GLY A 93 3.05 8.55 -19.33
CA GLY A 93 3.54 9.93 -19.39
C GLY A 93 2.58 10.94 -20.03
N THR A 94 1.48 10.49 -20.65
CA THR A 94 0.45 11.38 -21.20
C THR A 94 -0.62 11.67 -20.16
N ALA A 95 -0.97 12.93 -19.96
CA ALA A 95 -1.98 13.34 -18.99
C ALA A 95 -3.37 12.77 -19.36
N ILE A 96 -4.05 12.23 -18.36
CA ILE A 96 -5.41 11.72 -18.49
C ILE A 96 -6.39 12.85 -18.19
N VAL A 97 -7.33 13.08 -19.10
CA VAL A 97 -8.47 13.96 -18.90
C VAL A 97 -9.69 13.10 -18.55
N SER A 98 -10.37 13.43 -17.45
CA SER A 98 -11.57 12.70 -17.03
C SER A 98 -12.65 12.72 -18.12
N GLY A 99 -13.22 11.56 -18.42
CA GLY A 99 -14.19 11.37 -19.52
C GLY A 99 -13.55 11.03 -20.87
N GLN A 100 -12.23 11.12 -21.01
CA GLN A 100 -11.51 10.71 -22.22
C GLN A 100 -10.84 9.36 -22.04
N ASP A 101 -10.53 8.69 -23.16
CA ASP A 101 -9.84 7.40 -23.20
C ASP A 101 -10.45 6.35 -22.25
N SER A 102 -11.77 6.38 -22.11
CA SER A 102 -12.53 5.52 -21.18
C SER A 102 -12.06 5.61 -19.72
N CYS A 103 -11.49 6.73 -19.32
CA CYS A 103 -11.01 7.00 -17.98
C CYS A 103 -11.89 8.01 -17.25
N THR A 104 -12.17 7.77 -15.97
CA THR A 104 -12.89 8.71 -15.11
C THR A 104 -12.09 8.95 -13.84
N ILE A 105 -11.88 10.22 -13.48
CA ILE A 105 -11.16 10.62 -12.27
C ILE A 105 -12.18 11.06 -11.23
N GLY A 106 -12.12 10.45 -10.05
CA GLY A 106 -12.94 10.80 -8.90
C GLY A 106 -12.52 12.11 -8.25
N ALA A 107 -13.42 12.70 -7.47
CA ALA A 107 -13.13 13.88 -6.64
C ALA A 107 -12.21 13.52 -5.44
N ALA A 108 -11.78 14.52 -4.67
CA ALA A 108 -10.99 14.35 -3.45
C ALA A 108 -11.67 13.39 -2.44
N SER A 109 -12.97 13.51 -2.26
CA SER A 109 -13.76 12.60 -1.39
C SER A 109 -13.75 11.15 -1.86
N ALA A 110 -13.48 10.90 -3.13
CA ALA A 110 -13.28 9.59 -3.74
C ALA A 110 -11.77 9.29 -3.93
N LYS A 111 -10.88 9.90 -3.14
CA LYS A 111 -9.43 9.72 -3.19
C LYS A 111 -8.79 9.99 -4.56
N TYR A 112 -9.38 10.80 -5.40
CA TYR A 112 -8.96 11.01 -6.79
C TYR A 112 -8.83 9.70 -7.59
N ALA A 113 -9.58 8.67 -7.25
CA ALA A 113 -9.47 7.36 -7.86
C ALA A 113 -9.66 7.42 -9.38
N LEU A 114 -8.80 6.72 -10.11
CA LEU A 114 -8.90 6.57 -11.57
C LEU A 114 -9.65 5.28 -11.89
N THR A 115 -10.81 5.40 -12.51
CA THR A 115 -11.55 4.27 -13.07
C THR A 115 -11.22 4.14 -14.55
N VAL A 116 -10.71 2.99 -14.95
CA VAL A 116 -10.35 2.64 -16.33
C VAL A 116 -11.36 1.64 -16.87
N LYS A 117 -12.03 1.99 -17.97
CA LYS A 117 -13.10 1.20 -18.60
C LYS A 117 -12.72 0.70 -19.99
N ALA A 118 -11.42 0.52 -20.24
CA ALA A 118 -10.89 -0.02 -21.47
C ALA A 118 -9.64 -0.85 -21.21
N ASN A 119 -9.40 -1.86 -22.04
CA ASN A 119 -8.15 -2.59 -22.03
C ASN A 119 -7.09 -1.76 -22.76
N HIS A 120 -6.17 -1.14 -22.01
CA HIS A 120 -5.17 -0.21 -22.55
C HIS A 120 -3.89 -0.88 -23.04
N MET A 121 -3.75 -2.17 -22.77
CA MET A 121 -2.63 -2.97 -23.28
C MET A 121 -3.03 -3.71 -24.55
N THR A 122 -2.05 -3.91 -25.41
CA THR A 122 -2.20 -4.68 -26.66
C THR A 122 -1.04 -5.63 -26.81
N VAL A 123 -1.11 -6.55 -27.78
CA VAL A 123 0.00 -7.48 -28.06
C VAL A 123 1.29 -6.73 -28.43
N SER A 124 1.19 -5.59 -29.12
CA SER A 124 2.32 -4.75 -29.50
C SER A 124 2.79 -3.78 -28.41
N ALA A 125 1.92 -3.50 -27.43
CA ALA A 125 2.21 -2.66 -26.28
C ALA A 125 1.73 -3.37 -25.00
N PRO A 126 2.46 -4.41 -24.54
CA PRO A 126 2.00 -5.29 -23.48
C PRO A 126 2.18 -4.71 -22.07
N GLN A 127 2.47 -3.43 -21.96
CA GLN A 127 2.65 -2.75 -20.68
C GLN A 127 1.94 -1.42 -20.70
N VAL A 128 1.37 -1.06 -19.55
CA VAL A 128 0.84 0.28 -19.30
C VAL A 128 1.24 0.73 -17.90
N ARG A 129 1.70 1.96 -17.80
CA ARG A 129 2.06 2.60 -16.54
C ARG A 129 1.11 3.75 -16.28
N TYR A 130 0.54 3.75 -15.08
CA TYR A 130 -0.22 4.87 -14.56
C TYR A 130 0.58 5.59 -13.49
N THR A 131 0.56 6.91 -13.54
CA THR A 131 1.25 7.78 -12.60
C THR A 131 0.23 8.75 -12.02
N PHE A 132 0.25 8.89 -10.70
CA PHE A 132 -0.48 9.91 -9.98
C PHE A 132 0.50 10.95 -9.46
N GLU A 133 0.22 12.21 -9.71
CA GLU A 133 1.02 13.34 -9.21
C GLU A 133 0.10 14.33 -8.52
N ALA A 134 0.56 14.88 -7.40
CA ALA A 134 -0.13 15.97 -6.72
C ALA A 134 0.88 16.76 -5.85
N VAL A 135 0.40 17.83 -5.23
CA VAL A 135 1.17 18.64 -4.30
C VAL A 135 0.51 18.54 -2.93
N TYR A 136 1.29 18.22 -1.91
CA TYR A 136 0.88 18.29 -0.51
C TYR A 136 1.30 19.63 0.07
N ILE A 137 0.42 20.23 0.86
CA ILE A 137 0.71 21.43 1.66
C ILE A 137 0.87 20.96 3.10
N ASP A 138 1.99 21.29 3.73
CA ASP A 138 2.21 20.97 5.14
C ASP A 138 1.55 21.99 6.09
N ALA A 139 1.66 21.77 7.39
CA ALA A 139 1.11 22.67 8.40
C ALA A 139 1.75 24.06 8.44
N ASN A 140 2.90 24.24 7.78
CA ASN A 140 3.61 25.50 7.66
C ASN A 140 3.34 26.20 6.31
N GLY A 141 2.49 25.59 5.47
CA GLY A 141 2.15 26.12 4.15
C GLY A 141 3.18 25.77 3.06
N LEU A 142 4.17 24.91 3.35
CA LEU A 142 5.15 24.47 2.36
C LEU A 142 4.50 23.50 1.36
N GLU A 143 4.70 23.77 0.08
CA GLU A 143 4.22 22.93 -1.01
C GLU A 143 5.24 21.85 -1.37
N ILE A 144 4.86 20.58 -1.21
CA ILE A 144 5.73 19.43 -1.43
C ILE A 144 5.11 18.56 -2.53
N PRO A 145 5.70 18.50 -3.74
CA PRO A 145 5.22 17.62 -4.79
C PRO A 145 5.47 16.16 -4.43
N PHE A 146 4.52 15.29 -4.80
CA PHE A 146 4.66 13.86 -4.64
C PHE A 146 4.13 13.12 -5.86
N ARG A 147 4.60 11.89 -6.03
CA ARG A 147 4.30 11.03 -7.16
C ARG A 147 4.21 9.57 -6.72
N ALA A 148 3.26 8.86 -7.30
CA ALA A 148 3.18 7.41 -7.18
C ALA A 148 2.98 6.80 -8.57
N GLU A 149 3.46 5.57 -8.76
CA GLU A 149 3.36 4.86 -10.03
C GLU A 149 2.89 3.42 -9.81
N ILE A 150 2.16 2.90 -10.80
CA ILE A 150 1.78 1.51 -10.88
C ILE A 150 1.88 1.05 -12.34
N GLN A 151 2.41 -0.13 -12.55
CA GLN A 151 2.60 -0.71 -13.88
C GLN A 151 1.83 -2.01 -14.00
N PHE A 152 1.19 -2.18 -15.14
CA PHE A 152 0.50 -3.40 -15.53
C PHE A 152 1.21 -4.04 -16.71
N THR A 153 1.13 -5.36 -16.76
CA THR A 153 1.69 -6.16 -17.84
C THR A 153 0.62 -7.04 -18.45
N GLN A 154 0.69 -7.24 -19.77
CA GLN A 154 -0.14 -8.18 -20.48
C GLN A 154 0.66 -9.42 -20.83
N HIS A 155 0.09 -10.58 -20.56
CA HIS A 155 0.59 -11.85 -21.04
C HIS A 155 -0.28 -12.35 -22.19
N LEU A 156 0.38 -12.78 -23.26
CA LEU A 156 -0.28 -13.44 -24.37
C LEU A 156 -0.49 -14.91 -24.01
N ASN A 157 -1.74 -15.34 -24.00
CA ASN A 157 -2.05 -16.76 -23.91
C ASN A 157 -2.05 -17.36 -25.32
N ALA A 158 -1.09 -18.22 -25.58
CA ALA A 158 -0.96 -18.99 -26.83
C ALA A 158 -1.38 -20.45 -26.67
N GLY A 159 -2.08 -20.81 -25.61
CA GLY A 159 -2.51 -22.14 -25.23
C GLY A 159 -2.91 -22.20 -23.75
N ALA A 160 -3.27 -23.35 -23.21
CA ALA A 160 -3.70 -23.52 -21.83
C ALA A 160 -2.59 -23.26 -20.79
N MET A 161 -2.06 -22.04 -20.77
CA MET A 161 -1.06 -21.60 -19.81
C MET A 161 -1.70 -21.48 -18.42
N ILE A 162 -1.02 -22.02 -17.41
CA ILE A 162 -1.41 -21.87 -16.00
C ILE A 162 -0.55 -20.77 -15.39
N ALA A 163 -1.18 -19.77 -14.80
CA ALA A 163 -0.50 -18.70 -14.11
C ALA A 163 -1.17 -18.38 -12.78
N ALA A 164 -0.40 -18.33 -11.69
CA ALA A 164 -0.85 -17.80 -10.41
C ALA A 164 -0.51 -16.31 -10.36
N VAL A 165 -1.51 -15.47 -10.14
CA VAL A 165 -1.37 -14.02 -10.08
C VAL A 165 -1.75 -13.55 -8.70
N ALA A 166 -0.75 -13.17 -7.89
CA ALA A 166 -0.97 -12.62 -6.57
C ALA A 166 -1.02 -11.08 -6.64
N TYR A 167 -1.92 -10.46 -5.88
CA TYR A 167 -2.04 -9.02 -5.78
C TYR A 167 -2.57 -8.58 -4.41
N ALA A 168 -2.37 -7.34 -4.06
CA ALA A 168 -2.79 -6.73 -2.81
C ALA A 168 -3.75 -5.56 -3.10
N PRO A 169 -5.07 -5.76 -3.00
CA PRO A 169 -6.05 -4.73 -3.33
C PRO A 169 -6.01 -3.51 -2.40
N ASP A 170 -5.51 -3.69 -1.18
CA ASP A 170 -5.44 -2.64 -0.16
C ASP A 170 -4.06 -1.98 -0.08
N GLY A 171 -3.14 -2.32 -0.99
CA GLY A 171 -1.74 -1.89 -0.94
C GLY A 171 -0.82 -2.94 -0.34
N ILE A 172 0.48 -2.64 -0.26
CA ILE A 172 1.55 -3.58 0.14
C ILE A 172 2.35 -3.12 1.37
N VAL A 173 1.95 -2.03 2.03
CA VAL A 173 2.71 -1.45 3.13
C VAL A 173 1.85 -1.34 4.38
N PHE A 174 2.35 -1.94 5.47
CA PHE A 174 1.89 -1.63 6.82
C PHE A 174 2.69 -0.44 7.36
N LYS A 175 2.00 0.51 7.96
CA LYS A 175 2.65 1.54 8.75
C LYS A 175 2.76 1.06 10.21
N ASN A 176 3.85 1.39 10.87
CA ASN A 176 4.05 1.05 12.28
C ASN A 176 2.87 1.55 13.13
N ASP A 177 2.41 0.71 14.06
CA ASP A 177 1.33 0.97 15.00
C ASP A 177 -0.09 1.10 14.42
N GLU A 178 -0.29 0.80 13.15
CA GLU A 178 -1.60 0.79 12.54
C GLU A 178 -2.20 -0.62 12.56
N VAL A 179 -3.41 -0.75 13.13
CA VAL A 179 -4.21 -1.98 13.07
C VAL A 179 -4.95 -2.01 11.73
N ALA A 180 -4.21 -1.97 10.63
CA ALA A 180 -4.77 -2.11 9.30
C ALA A 180 -4.69 -3.58 8.87
N THR A 181 -5.75 -4.06 8.27
CA THR A 181 -5.76 -5.37 7.62
C THR A 181 -5.43 -5.14 6.16
N LEU A 182 -4.28 -5.65 5.70
CA LEU A 182 -3.97 -5.74 4.28
C LEU A 182 -4.37 -7.13 3.79
N ARG A 183 -5.10 -7.17 2.69
CA ARG A 183 -5.50 -8.41 2.05
C ARG A 183 -4.52 -8.75 0.94
N ALA A 184 -4.07 -10.00 0.92
CA ALA A 184 -3.41 -10.59 -0.22
C ALA A 184 -4.41 -11.48 -0.96
N HIS A 185 -4.43 -11.38 -2.26
CA HIS A 185 -5.29 -12.18 -3.14
C HIS A 185 -4.44 -12.92 -4.18
N CYS A 186 -4.88 -14.07 -4.60
CA CYS A 186 -4.23 -14.83 -5.66
C CYS A 186 -5.28 -15.50 -6.53
N ASP A 187 -5.18 -15.29 -7.84
CA ASP A 187 -5.99 -15.96 -8.83
C ASP A 187 -5.14 -16.97 -9.60
N LEU A 188 -5.63 -18.21 -9.76
CA LEU A 188 -5.06 -19.17 -10.67
C LEU A 188 -5.76 -19.04 -12.03
N TRP A 189 -4.99 -18.62 -13.02
CA TRP A 189 -5.45 -18.51 -14.40
C TRP A 189 -5.13 -19.78 -15.17
N ARG A 190 -6.14 -20.33 -15.84
CA ARG A 190 -5.97 -21.39 -16.85
C ARG A 190 -6.50 -20.87 -18.17
N GLY A 191 -5.58 -20.55 -19.06
CA GLY A 191 -5.95 -19.86 -20.30
C GLY A 191 -6.55 -18.47 -19.99
N ALA A 192 -7.75 -18.21 -20.47
CA ALA A 192 -8.45 -16.94 -20.32
C ALA A 192 -9.40 -16.88 -19.10
N SER A 193 -9.41 -17.88 -18.26
CA SER A 193 -10.37 -17.98 -17.14
C SER A 193 -9.67 -18.22 -15.81
N ILE A 194 -10.24 -17.67 -14.74
CA ILE A 194 -9.84 -18.04 -13.38
C ILE A 194 -10.31 -19.46 -13.13
N ASP A 195 -9.38 -20.34 -12.76
CA ASP A 195 -9.67 -21.72 -12.39
C ASP A 195 -9.92 -21.78 -10.87
N THR A 196 -11.17 -22.02 -10.51
CA THR A 196 -11.59 -22.18 -9.11
C THR A 196 -11.84 -23.64 -8.74
N THR A 197 -11.71 -24.56 -9.70
CA THR A 197 -12.05 -25.96 -9.50
C THR A 197 -10.84 -26.74 -9.01
N ASN A 198 -10.94 -27.34 -7.83
CA ASN A 198 -9.86 -28.13 -7.21
C ASN A 198 -8.55 -27.33 -7.03
N VAL A 199 -8.65 -26.03 -6.79
CA VAL A 199 -7.50 -25.15 -6.53
C VAL A 199 -7.33 -25.01 -5.03
N THR A 200 -6.11 -25.24 -4.56
CA THR A 200 -5.69 -24.99 -3.18
C THR A 200 -4.57 -23.96 -3.17
N TYR A 201 -4.68 -22.95 -2.33
CA TYR A 201 -3.65 -21.94 -2.17
C TYR A 201 -2.90 -22.17 -0.86
N ALA A 202 -1.57 -22.20 -0.93
CA ALA A 202 -0.70 -22.16 0.23
C ALA A 202 -0.01 -20.79 0.28
N TRP A 203 -0.23 -20.06 1.36
CA TRP A 203 0.44 -18.79 1.59
C TRP A 203 1.63 -18.99 2.52
N GLY A 204 2.74 -18.40 2.19
CA GLY A 204 3.94 -18.39 3.01
C GLY A 204 4.44 -16.97 3.22
N ILE A 205 5.09 -16.72 4.34
CA ILE A 205 5.79 -15.49 4.63
C ILE A 205 7.26 -15.73 4.28
N LYS A 206 7.81 -14.93 3.37
CA LYS A 206 9.20 -15.07 2.92
C LYS A 206 10.18 -14.73 4.02
N ASP A 207 9.82 -13.77 4.86
CA ASP A 207 10.62 -13.37 6.02
C ASP A 207 9.84 -13.71 7.29
N SER A 208 10.22 -14.82 7.91
CA SER A 208 9.47 -15.43 9.02
C SER A 208 9.50 -14.63 10.32
N ALA A 209 10.38 -13.62 10.41
CA ALA A 209 10.54 -12.81 11.62
C ALA A 209 9.38 -11.83 11.87
N VAL A 210 8.49 -11.59 10.88
CA VAL A 210 7.57 -10.44 10.95
C VAL A 210 6.17 -10.81 11.40
N PHE A 211 5.65 -12.02 11.11
CA PHE A 211 4.26 -12.36 11.43
C PHE A 211 4.11 -13.81 11.90
N ALA A 212 3.92 -13.98 13.18
CA ALA A 212 3.45 -15.25 13.75
C ALA A 212 2.06 -15.02 14.35
N GLY A 213 1.09 -15.79 13.90
CA GLY A 213 -0.24 -15.86 14.51
C GLY A 213 -0.50 -17.25 15.03
N THR A 214 -0.92 -17.36 16.29
CA THR A 214 -1.25 -18.64 16.91
C THR A 214 -2.36 -18.46 17.93
N THR A 215 -2.91 -19.55 18.41
CA THR A 215 -3.88 -19.56 19.50
C THR A 215 -3.30 -20.25 20.72
N LEU A 216 -3.72 -19.84 21.90
CA LEU A 216 -3.41 -20.58 23.12
C LEU A 216 -4.12 -21.93 23.10
N THR A 217 -3.41 -23.01 23.41
CA THR A 217 -4.00 -24.35 23.56
C THR A 217 -4.49 -24.60 24.98
N ALA A 218 -4.06 -23.77 25.93
CA ALA A 218 -4.50 -23.79 27.32
C ALA A 218 -4.58 -22.35 27.86
N ALA A 219 -5.46 -22.11 28.82
CA ALA A 219 -5.56 -20.82 29.48
C ALA A 219 -4.22 -20.49 30.21
N ALA A 220 -3.72 -19.27 29.98
CA ALA A 220 -2.56 -18.78 30.70
C ALA A 220 -3.01 -18.13 32.02
N ALA A 221 -2.34 -18.47 33.13
CA ALA A 221 -2.59 -17.83 34.44
C ALA A 221 -2.09 -16.37 34.42
N ALA A 222 -2.67 -15.51 35.23
CA ALA A 222 -2.17 -14.17 35.43
C ALA A 222 -0.72 -14.23 35.97
N GLY A 223 0.19 -13.47 35.35
CA GLY A 223 1.61 -13.49 35.69
C GLY A 223 2.41 -14.66 35.14
N ALA A 224 1.82 -15.51 34.31
CA ALA A 224 2.56 -16.56 33.61
C ALA A 224 3.69 -15.93 32.77
N THR A 225 4.84 -16.60 32.73
CA THR A 225 5.98 -16.25 31.86
C THR A 225 6.16 -17.24 30.72
N THR A 226 5.28 -18.23 30.65
CA THR A 226 5.30 -19.27 29.62
C THR A 226 3.86 -19.58 29.20
N ILE A 227 3.63 -19.73 27.92
CA ILE A 227 2.35 -20.11 27.34
C ILE A 227 2.53 -21.29 26.41
N THR A 228 1.46 -22.09 26.28
CA THR A 228 1.38 -23.16 25.30
C THR A 228 0.48 -22.72 24.13
N VAL A 229 1.03 -22.80 22.94
CA VAL A 229 0.40 -22.31 21.70
C VAL A 229 0.20 -23.45 20.70
N ALA A 230 -0.72 -23.27 19.78
CA ALA A 230 -1.00 -24.28 18.75
C ALA A 230 0.16 -24.44 17.75
N SER A 231 0.94 -23.38 17.53
CA SER A 231 2.13 -23.40 16.68
C SER A 231 3.10 -22.32 17.10
N VAL A 232 4.38 -22.63 17.08
CA VAL A 232 5.49 -21.68 17.26
C VAL A 232 6.14 -21.29 15.94
N MET A 233 5.51 -21.62 14.83
CA MET A 233 6.04 -21.29 13.50
C MET A 233 6.20 -19.77 13.39
N ASN A 234 7.37 -19.34 12.94
CA ASN A 234 7.79 -17.95 12.80
C ASN A 234 7.94 -17.18 14.13
N MET A 235 8.08 -17.88 15.25
CA MET A 235 8.42 -17.27 16.54
C MET A 235 9.90 -17.47 16.84
N GLU A 236 10.56 -16.42 17.33
CA GLU A 236 11.98 -16.46 17.71
C GLU A 236 12.21 -15.65 18.98
N ALA A 237 13.30 -15.95 19.66
CA ALA A 237 13.72 -15.16 20.82
C ALA A 237 14.08 -13.73 20.40
N GLY A 238 13.65 -12.74 21.16
CA GLY A 238 13.75 -11.32 20.83
C GLY A 238 12.57 -10.77 20.01
N GLY A 239 11.74 -11.64 19.43
CA GLY A 239 10.52 -11.24 18.74
C GLY A 239 9.46 -10.68 19.71
N ARG A 240 8.52 -9.91 19.18
CA ARG A 240 7.38 -9.41 19.97
C ARG A 240 6.16 -10.30 19.80
N ILE A 241 5.42 -10.52 20.88
CA ILE A 241 4.14 -11.20 20.87
C ILE A 241 3.09 -10.33 21.55
N THR A 242 1.89 -10.27 20.98
CA THR A 242 0.75 -9.58 21.55
C THR A 242 -0.24 -10.61 22.10
N ILE A 243 -0.58 -10.49 23.37
CA ILE A 243 -1.59 -11.35 24.04
C ILE A 243 -2.68 -10.44 24.59
N GLY A 244 -3.87 -10.51 24.00
CA GLY A 244 -4.92 -9.53 24.27
C GLY A 244 -4.51 -8.13 23.77
N SER A 245 -4.41 -7.17 24.70
CA SER A 245 -3.95 -5.80 24.41
C SER A 245 -2.50 -5.54 24.83
N ALA A 246 -1.82 -6.51 25.45
CA ALA A 246 -0.48 -6.34 25.99
C ALA A 246 0.58 -6.91 25.06
N GLN A 247 1.71 -6.22 24.98
CA GLN A 247 2.89 -6.67 24.22
C GLN A 247 3.96 -7.22 25.16
N TYR A 248 4.63 -8.26 24.69
CA TYR A 248 5.68 -8.95 25.43
C TYR A 248 6.84 -9.27 24.49
N THR A 249 8.04 -9.39 25.04
CA THR A 249 9.20 -9.89 24.28
C THR A 249 9.36 -11.39 24.50
N ILE A 250 9.46 -12.16 23.44
CA ILE A 250 9.75 -13.59 23.48
C ILE A 250 11.16 -13.79 24.01
N SER A 251 11.31 -14.47 25.13
CA SER A 251 12.61 -14.79 25.72
C SER A 251 13.16 -16.12 25.20
N ALA A 252 12.31 -17.09 24.93
CA ALA A 252 12.68 -18.35 24.33
C ALA A 252 11.49 -19.01 23.63
N VAL A 253 11.76 -19.79 22.60
CA VAL A 253 10.82 -20.70 21.96
C VAL A 253 11.31 -22.11 22.20
N ASN A 254 10.56 -22.88 22.99
CA ASN A 254 10.92 -24.23 23.39
C ASN A 254 9.94 -25.23 22.79
N ALA A 255 10.47 -26.25 22.16
CA ALA A 255 9.67 -27.26 21.45
C ALA A 255 8.71 -26.65 20.41
N SER A 256 7.82 -27.44 19.88
CA SER A 256 6.88 -27.03 18.82
C SER A 256 5.68 -26.23 19.32
N THR A 257 5.48 -26.09 20.63
CA THR A 257 4.24 -25.55 21.21
C THR A 257 4.42 -24.62 22.40
N THR A 258 5.64 -24.35 22.88
CA THR A 258 5.84 -23.56 24.10
C THR A 258 6.65 -22.31 23.84
N VAL A 259 6.17 -21.18 24.33
CA VAL A 259 6.82 -19.87 24.22
C VAL A 259 7.01 -19.29 25.62
N SER A 260 8.22 -18.91 25.95
CA SER A 260 8.55 -18.13 27.14
C SER A 260 8.66 -16.64 26.77
N TYR A 261 8.20 -15.76 27.65
CA TYR A 261 8.23 -14.32 27.41
C TYR A 261 8.48 -13.53 28.69
N THR A 262 8.91 -12.29 28.52
CA THR A 262 9.11 -11.35 29.63
C THR A 262 8.10 -10.22 29.52
N HIS A 263 7.57 -9.80 30.67
CA HIS A 263 6.81 -8.56 30.74
C HIS A 263 7.73 -7.37 30.41
N LEU A 264 7.23 -6.47 29.59
CA LEU A 264 7.85 -5.17 29.34
C LEU A 264 7.46 -4.21 30.47
#